data_624e7a96192ec43462b505c0fdbcd042
#
_entry.id   624e7a96192ec43462b505c0fdbcd042
#
_cell.length_a   1.000
_cell.length_b   1.000
_cell.length_c   1.000
_cell.angle_alpha   90.00
_cell.angle_beta   90.00
_cell.angle_gamma   90.00
#
_symmetry.space_group_name_H-M   'P 1'
#
loop_
_entity.id
_entity.type
_entity.pdbx_description
1 polymer ?
#
loop_
_entity_poly.entity_id
_entity_poly.type
_entity_poly.pdbx_seq_one_letter_code
_entity_poly.pdbx_strand_id
1 'polypeptide(L)'
;SARALEFLILTASRTMQTLEAPPAEFRGDLRVIPKERMKAKREHVVPLSAAAAALAGPRLGRKHLVFQHDVTQEVFSENALLALLKRMGYGHVTVHGFRSSFKDWCRETTDYPDDMSEMALAHHISDKTRAAYQRLTMVEKRRQLMEEWATYCLSHLPSA
;
A
#
# COMPACT_ATOMS: atom_id res chain seq x y z
N SER A 1 -3.43 4.26 14.44
CA SER A 1 -3.29 2.94 13.79
C SER A 1 -4.33 2.71 12.66
N ALA A 2 -5.61 3.21 12.81
CA ALA A 2 -6.64 3.02 11.77
C ALA A 2 -6.21 3.57 10.40
N ARG A 3 -5.72 4.82 10.33
CA ARG A 3 -5.19 5.40 9.08
C ARG A 3 -4.05 4.60 8.44
N ALA A 4 -3.19 3.98 9.26
CA ALA A 4 -2.10 3.13 8.76
C ALA A 4 -2.65 1.84 8.16
N LEU A 5 -3.67 1.23 8.76
CA LEU A 5 -4.33 0.03 8.25
C LEU A 5 -5.04 0.33 6.92
N GLU A 6 -5.82 1.41 6.87
CA GLU A 6 -6.52 1.84 5.66
C GLU A 6 -5.53 2.12 4.52
N PHE A 7 -4.44 2.87 4.78
CA PHE A 7 -3.40 3.10 3.80
C PHE A 7 -2.75 1.79 3.31
N LEU A 8 -2.49 0.86 4.23
CA LEU A 8 -1.95 -0.45 3.88
C LEU A 8 -2.87 -1.22 2.94
N ILE A 9 -4.18 -1.21 3.21
CA ILE A 9 -5.19 -1.87 2.36
C ILE A 9 -5.22 -1.22 0.98
N LEU A 10 -5.38 0.10 0.91
CA LEU A 10 -5.50 0.86 -0.34
C LEU A 10 -4.24 0.80 -1.22
N THR A 11 -3.07 0.54 -0.64
CA THR A 11 -1.81 0.43 -1.37
C THR A 11 -1.29 -1.00 -1.50
N ALA A 12 -1.99 -1.98 -0.96
CA ALA A 12 -1.57 -3.38 -0.84
C ALA A 12 -0.13 -3.53 -0.31
N SER A 13 0.31 -2.60 0.57
CA SER A 13 1.65 -2.54 1.13
C SER A 13 1.86 -3.60 2.23
N ARG A 14 3.14 -3.90 2.55
CA ARG A 14 3.47 -4.74 3.73
C ARG A 14 3.39 -3.91 5.00
N THR A 15 3.12 -4.58 6.13
CA THR A 15 2.99 -3.94 7.46
C THR A 15 4.16 -3.00 7.76
N MET A 16 5.39 -3.50 7.76
CA MET A 16 6.55 -2.67 8.10
C MET A 16 6.87 -1.60 7.05
N GLN A 17 6.57 -1.85 5.78
CA GLN A 17 6.67 -0.79 4.76
C GLN A 17 5.76 0.39 5.08
N THR A 18 4.57 0.13 5.63
CA THR A 18 3.62 1.18 6.02
C THR A 18 4.01 1.83 7.34
N LEU A 19 4.26 1.06 8.37
CA LEU A 19 4.51 1.60 9.71
C LEU A 19 5.81 2.40 9.80
N GLU A 20 6.82 2.02 9.04
CA GLU A 20 8.12 2.71 8.99
C GLU A 20 8.24 3.69 7.81
N ALA A 21 7.13 4.13 7.23
CA ALA A 21 7.15 5.04 6.07
C ALA A 21 7.63 6.45 6.45
N PRO A 22 8.82 6.89 6.03
CA PRO A 22 9.27 8.25 6.24
C PRO A 22 8.62 9.20 5.22
N PRO A 23 8.40 10.48 5.54
CA PRO A 23 7.82 11.45 4.62
C PRO A 23 8.59 11.59 3.29
N ALA A 24 9.90 11.35 3.31
CA ALA A 24 10.76 11.46 2.13
C ALA A 24 10.44 10.45 1.01
N GLU A 25 9.69 9.38 1.33
CA GLU A 25 9.22 8.42 0.32
C GLU A 25 8.04 8.97 -0.51
N PHE A 26 7.35 10.01 -0.05
CA PHE A 26 6.14 10.54 -0.67
C PHE A 26 6.46 11.73 -1.57
N ARG A 27 6.14 11.61 -2.87
CA ARG A 27 6.42 12.61 -3.91
C ARG A 27 5.16 12.82 -4.75
N GLY A 28 4.33 13.78 -4.35
CA GLY A 28 3.03 13.99 -4.98
C GLY A 28 2.13 12.76 -4.80
N ASP A 29 1.69 12.19 -5.90
CA ASP A 29 0.84 11.01 -5.98
C ASP A 29 1.61 9.67 -6.11
N LEU A 30 2.91 9.71 -5.79
CA LEU A 30 3.77 8.53 -5.79
C LEU A 30 4.41 8.34 -4.41
N ARG A 31 4.56 7.07 -4.03
CA ARG A 31 5.46 6.67 -2.96
C ARG A 31 6.62 5.88 -3.55
N VAL A 32 7.84 6.33 -3.29
CA VAL A 32 9.07 5.69 -3.76
C VAL A 32 9.80 5.07 -2.58
N ILE A 33 9.73 3.75 -2.46
CA ILE A 33 10.38 2.98 -1.40
C ILE A 33 11.78 2.62 -1.89
N PRO A 34 12.86 3.09 -1.23
CA PRO A 34 14.22 2.83 -1.67
C PRO A 34 14.61 1.36 -1.49
N LYS A 35 15.56 0.90 -2.29
CA LYS A 35 16.00 -0.51 -2.34
C LYS A 35 16.47 -1.04 -0.98
N GLU A 36 17.00 -0.18 -0.12
CA GLU A 36 17.50 -0.51 1.21
C GLU A 36 16.38 -1.03 2.13
N ARG A 37 15.16 -0.52 1.94
CA ARG A 37 13.96 -0.91 2.69
C ARG A 37 13.18 -2.05 2.03
N MET A 38 13.60 -2.51 0.87
CA MET A 38 12.94 -3.57 0.13
C MET A 38 13.65 -4.92 0.31
N LYS A 39 12.88 -5.98 0.64
CA LYS A 39 13.43 -7.35 0.73
C LYS A 39 14.12 -7.78 -0.55
N ALA A 40 13.58 -7.41 -1.70
CA ALA A 40 14.13 -7.74 -3.02
C ALA A 40 15.32 -6.85 -3.45
N LYS A 41 15.79 -5.92 -2.59
CA LYS A 41 16.88 -4.97 -2.89
C LYS A 41 16.70 -4.19 -4.19
N ARG A 42 15.45 -3.89 -4.54
CA ARG A 42 15.07 -3.08 -5.70
C ARG A 42 14.10 -2.00 -5.25
N GLU A 43 14.25 -0.78 -5.79
CA GLU A 43 13.31 0.32 -5.56
C GLU A 43 11.90 -0.07 -5.98
N HIS A 44 10.92 0.33 -5.19
CA HIS A 44 9.52 0.08 -5.47
C HIS A 44 8.73 1.39 -5.51
N VAL A 45 8.16 1.69 -6.68
CA VAL A 45 7.29 2.85 -6.88
C VAL A 45 5.84 2.39 -6.75
N VAL A 46 5.11 3.01 -5.84
CA VAL A 46 3.69 2.77 -5.57
C VAL A 46 2.89 4.01 -6.00
N PRO A 47 2.09 3.93 -7.07
CA PRO A 47 1.12 4.97 -7.37
C PRO A 47 0.07 5.02 -6.25
N LEU A 48 -0.25 6.20 -5.79
CA LEU A 48 -1.24 6.41 -4.76
C LEU A 48 -2.57 6.82 -5.39
N SER A 49 -3.65 6.12 -5.03
CA SER A 49 -4.99 6.62 -5.31
C SER A 49 -5.24 7.92 -4.54
N ALA A 50 -6.22 8.71 -4.96
CA ALA A 50 -6.59 9.94 -4.27
C ALA A 50 -6.86 9.72 -2.78
N ALA A 51 -7.55 8.63 -2.43
CA ALA A 51 -7.82 8.24 -1.05
C ALA A 51 -6.53 7.90 -0.27
N ALA A 52 -5.63 7.10 -0.86
CA ALA A 52 -4.37 6.75 -0.23
C ALA A 52 -3.46 7.98 -0.04
N ALA A 53 -3.41 8.88 -1.02
CA ALA A 53 -2.67 10.13 -0.91
C ALA A 53 -3.20 11.03 0.21
N ALA A 54 -4.52 11.15 0.37
CA ALA A 54 -5.15 11.88 1.45
C ALA A 54 -4.78 11.32 2.84
N LEU A 55 -4.69 10.01 2.99
CA LEU A 55 -4.25 9.37 4.24
C LEU A 55 -2.77 9.65 4.55
N ALA A 56 -1.91 9.69 3.55
CA ALA A 56 -0.52 10.08 3.73
C ALA A 56 -0.38 11.56 4.16
N GLY A 57 -1.23 12.44 3.59
CA GLY A 57 -1.46 13.85 3.96
C GLY A 57 -0.25 14.76 3.87
N PRO A 58 -0.44 16.09 3.77
CA PRO A 58 0.64 17.06 3.90
C PRO A 58 1.05 17.15 5.37
N ARG A 59 2.02 16.37 5.77
CA ARG A 59 2.58 16.39 7.13
C ARG A 59 3.95 17.08 7.12
N LEU A 60 3.96 18.31 6.58
CA LEU A 60 5.10 19.20 6.62
C LEU A 60 5.62 19.33 8.06
N GLY A 61 6.90 19.12 8.26
CA GLY A 61 7.58 19.35 9.53
C GLY A 61 7.73 18.13 10.46
N ARG A 62 7.25 16.93 10.10
CA ARG A 62 7.49 15.74 10.92
C ARG A 62 8.88 15.18 10.65
N LYS A 63 9.71 15.16 11.68
CA LYS A 63 11.05 14.53 11.65
C LYS A 63 11.00 12.99 11.60
N HIS A 64 9.80 12.38 11.71
CA HIS A 64 9.62 10.98 11.97
C HIS A 64 8.86 10.27 10.85
N LEU A 65 7.91 9.40 11.19
CA LEU A 65 7.17 8.57 10.24
C LEU A 65 5.79 9.15 9.92
N VAL A 66 5.27 8.82 8.74
CA VAL A 66 3.92 9.27 8.30
C VAL A 66 2.84 8.70 9.21
N PHE A 67 3.02 7.44 9.64
CA PHE A 67 2.09 6.74 10.54
C PHE A 67 2.78 6.45 11.86
N GLN A 68 2.45 7.22 12.88
CA GLN A 68 2.96 7.06 14.25
C GLN A 68 1.82 7.35 15.23
N HIS A 69 2.06 7.06 16.50
CA HIS A 69 1.08 7.32 17.55
C HIS A 69 0.89 8.83 17.72
N ASP A 70 -0.36 9.31 17.68
CA ASP A 70 -0.64 10.75 17.65
C ASP A 70 -0.20 11.48 18.92
N VAL A 71 -0.27 10.83 20.08
CA VAL A 71 0.07 11.42 21.39
C VAL A 71 1.56 11.22 21.71
N THR A 72 2.04 9.98 21.71
CA THR A 72 3.41 9.65 22.13
C THR A 72 4.44 9.88 21.03
N GLN A 73 4.01 10.05 19.77
CA GLN A 73 4.87 10.16 18.58
C GLN A 73 5.77 8.92 18.37
N GLU A 74 5.48 7.82 19.04
CA GLU A 74 6.21 6.57 18.91
C GLU A 74 5.80 5.81 17.65
N VAL A 75 6.72 5.00 17.16
CA VAL A 75 6.48 4.06 16.06
C VAL A 75 5.52 2.97 16.53
N PHE A 76 4.55 2.63 15.72
CA PHE A 76 3.69 1.47 16.01
C PHE A 76 4.51 0.17 16.00
N SER A 77 4.24 -0.72 16.94
CA SER A 77 4.77 -2.08 16.89
C SER A 77 4.24 -2.83 15.64
N GLU A 78 4.97 -3.84 15.20
CA GLU A 78 4.54 -4.67 14.05
C GLU A 78 3.17 -5.34 14.25
N ASN A 79 2.79 -5.57 15.51
CA ASN A 79 1.50 -6.16 15.88
C ASN A 79 0.35 -5.14 16.04
N ALA A 80 0.64 -3.84 15.91
CA ALA A 80 -0.35 -2.78 16.17
C ALA A 80 -1.59 -2.88 15.28
N LEU A 81 -1.41 -3.23 14.00
CA LEU A 81 -2.52 -3.37 13.06
C LEU A 81 -3.34 -4.65 13.31
N LEU A 82 -2.70 -5.75 13.67
CA LEU A 82 -3.39 -6.98 14.07
C LEU A 82 -4.19 -6.76 15.36
N ALA A 83 -3.61 -6.05 16.34
CA ALA A 83 -4.31 -5.68 17.57
C ALA A 83 -5.52 -4.78 17.30
N LEU A 84 -5.41 -3.87 16.31
CA LEU A 84 -6.53 -3.06 15.86
C LEU A 84 -7.65 -3.94 15.29
N LEU A 85 -7.34 -4.86 14.36
CA LEU A 85 -8.31 -5.78 13.77
C LEU A 85 -9.05 -6.59 14.85
N LYS A 86 -8.31 -7.10 15.84
CA LYS A 86 -8.92 -7.83 16.98
C LYS A 86 -9.90 -6.95 17.76
N ARG A 87 -9.54 -5.70 18.08
CA ARG A 87 -10.44 -4.75 18.77
C ARG A 87 -11.68 -4.40 17.97
N MET A 88 -11.59 -4.43 16.64
CA MET A 88 -12.72 -4.19 15.73
C MET A 88 -13.60 -5.44 15.53
N GLY A 89 -13.29 -6.58 16.19
CA GLY A 89 -14.02 -7.83 16.02
C GLY A 89 -13.55 -8.70 14.85
N TYR A 90 -12.51 -8.31 14.13
CA TYR A 90 -11.96 -9.03 12.97
C TYR A 90 -10.71 -9.85 13.33
N GLY A 91 -10.70 -10.49 14.50
CA GLY A 91 -9.55 -11.28 14.96
C GLY A 91 -9.22 -12.52 14.12
N HIS A 92 -10.14 -12.94 13.26
CA HIS A 92 -9.97 -14.02 12.28
C HIS A 92 -9.29 -13.57 10.99
N VAL A 93 -9.09 -12.27 10.78
CA VAL A 93 -8.44 -11.68 9.60
C VAL A 93 -6.98 -11.37 9.91
N THR A 94 -6.10 -11.58 8.94
CA THR A 94 -4.69 -11.20 9.05
C THR A 94 -4.40 -9.94 8.24
N VAL A 95 -3.49 -9.10 8.73
CA VAL A 95 -3.06 -7.90 7.98
C VAL A 95 -2.45 -8.27 6.63
N HIS A 96 -1.73 -9.40 6.55
CA HIS A 96 -1.16 -9.89 5.30
C HIS A 96 -2.24 -10.36 4.31
N GLY A 97 -3.36 -10.85 4.81
CA GLY A 97 -4.50 -11.33 4.01
C GLY A 97 -5.05 -10.27 3.06
N PHE A 98 -5.00 -8.98 3.41
CA PHE A 98 -5.45 -7.91 2.51
C PHE A 98 -4.66 -7.85 1.20
N ARG A 99 -3.41 -8.29 1.19
CA ARG A 99 -2.61 -8.38 -0.04
C ARG A 99 -3.06 -9.53 -0.93
N SER A 100 -3.48 -10.65 -0.32
CA SER A 100 -4.13 -11.75 -1.05
C SER A 100 -5.46 -11.29 -1.63
N SER A 101 -6.30 -10.62 -0.83
CA SER A 101 -7.57 -10.07 -1.31
C SER A 101 -7.39 -9.11 -2.49
N PHE A 102 -6.39 -8.23 -2.46
CA PHE A 102 -6.06 -7.37 -3.60
C PHE A 102 -5.72 -8.21 -4.85
N LYS A 103 -4.89 -9.24 -4.71
CA LYS A 103 -4.51 -10.10 -5.83
C LYS A 103 -5.70 -10.89 -6.38
N ASP A 104 -6.52 -11.44 -5.50
CA ASP A 104 -7.72 -12.19 -5.88
C ASP A 104 -8.71 -11.27 -6.61
N TRP A 105 -8.95 -10.05 -6.08
CA TRP A 105 -9.76 -9.04 -6.74
C TRP A 105 -9.23 -8.70 -8.14
N CYS A 106 -7.92 -8.48 -8.30
CA CYS A 106 -7.33 -8.22 -9.62
C CYS A 106 -7.64 -9.34 -10.61
N ARG A 107 -7.53 -10.60 -10.17
CA ARG A 107 -7.72 -11.77 -11.04
C ARG A 107 -9.17 -12.05 -11.37
N GLU A 108 -10.07 -11.78 -10.45
CA GLU A 108 -11.49 -12.16 -10.57
C GLU A 108 -12.35 -11.07 -11.17
N THR A 109 -11.96 -9.81 -11.03
CA THR A 109 -12.81 -8.66 -11.38
C THR A 109 -12.21 -7.68 -12.38
N THR A 110 -10.98 -7.92 -12.83
CA THR A 110 -10.32 -7.00 -13.76
C THR A 110 -9.68 -7.74 -14.94
N ASP A 111 -9.50 -7.02 -16.06
CA ASP A 111 -8.80 -7.52 -17.25
C ASP A 111 -7.29 -7.18 -17.25
N TYR A 112 -6.75 -6.71 -16.12
CA TYR A 112 -5.32 -6.41 -16.02
C TYR A 112 -4.48 -7.68 -16.04
N PRO A 113 -3.33 -7.67 -16.74
CA PRO A 113 -2.40 -8.80 -16.72
C PRO A 113 -1.95 -9.14 -15.30
N ASP A 114 -1.81 -10.43 -14.96
CA ASP A 114 -1.39 -10.89 -13.62
C ASP A 114 -0.05 -10.27 -13.18
N ASP A 115 0.88 -10.05 -14.12
CA ASP A 115 2.14 -9.35 -13.89
C ASP A 115 1.97 -7.95 -13.28
N MET A 116 0.86 -7.27 -13.56
CA MET A 116 0.60 -5.94 -13.01
C MET A 116 0.30 -6.01 -11.51
N SER A 117 -0.49 -6.98 -11.07
CA SER A 117 -0.76 -7.23 -9.66
C SER A 117 0.51 -7.66 -8.92
N GLU A 118 1.33 -8.52 -9.53
CA GLU A 118 2.64 -8.93 -8.99
C GLU A 118 3.59 -7.73 -8.83
N MET A 119 3.61 -6.82 -9.82
CA MET A 119 4.38 -5.58 -9.70
C MET A 119 3.87 -4.67 -8.59
N ALA A 120 2.55 -4.52 -8.45
CA ALA A 120 1.95 -3.72 -7.38
C ALA A 120 2.32 -4.27 -5.99
N LEU A 121 2.34 -5.59 -5.86
CA LEU A 121 2.73 -6.30 -4.65
C LEU A 121 4.26 -6.35 -4.41
N ALA A 122 5.07 -5.82 -5.30
CA ALA A 122 6.53 -5.97 -5.28
C ALA A 122 6.98 -7.44 -5.15
N HIS A 123 6.28 -8.33 -5.86
CA HIS A 123 6.69 -9.72 -5.99
C HIS A 123 7.81 -9.88 -7.02
N HIS A 124 8.44 -11.04 -7.03
CA HIS A 124 9.49 -11.33 -8.01
C HIS A 124 8.86 -11.54 -9.39
N ILE A 125 9.28 -10.73 -10.37
CA ILE A 125 8.91 -10.89 -11.78
C ILE A 125 10.21 -11.11 -12.55
N SER A 126 10.16 -11.96 -13.59
CA SER A 126 11.34 -12.21 -14.41
C SER A 126 11.87 -10.91 -15.04
N ASP A 127 13.17 -10.82 -15.23
CA ASP A 127 13.77 -9.64 -15.85
C ASP A 127 13.33 -9.47 -17.31
N LYS A 128 12.97 -10.56 -18.02
CA LYS A 128 12.36 -10.50 -19.36
C LYS A 128 11.01 -9.83 -19.36
N THR A 129 10.12 -10.20 -18.43
CA THR A 129 8.81 -9.56 -18.27
C THR A 129 8.97 -8.09 -17.92
N ARG A 130 9.91 -7.77 -17.03
CA ARG A 130 10.18 -6.40 -16.60
C ARG A 130 10.75 -5.53 -17.71
N ALA A 131 11.59 -6.08 -18.59
CA ALA A 131 12.13 -5.39 -19.76
C ALA A 131 11.09 -5.14 -20.85
N ALA A 132 10.11 -6.03 -20.98
CA ALA A 132 9.00 -5.86 -21.93
C ALA A 132 8.09 -4.67 -21.62
N TYR A 133 8.09 -4.23 -20.34
CA TYR A 133 7.29 -3.09 -19.89
C TYR A 133 8.21 -1.91 -19.56
N GLN A 134 8.16 -0.86 -20.35
CA GLN A 134 8.87 0.40 -20.05
C GLN A 134 8.37 0.96 -18.71
N ARG A 135 9.31 1.33 -17.82
CA ARG A 135 9.02 1.74 -16.42
C ARG A 135 7.90 2.75 -16.26
N LEU A 136 7.86 3.78 -17.11
CA LEU A 136 6.85 4.84 -17.07
C LEU A 136 5.44 4.32 -17.39
N THR A 137 5.32 3.49 -18.43
CA THR A 137 4.03 2.92 -18.85
C THR A 137 3.38 2.07 -17.74
N MET A 138 4.20 1.35 -16.97
CA MET A 138 3.68 0.51 -15.88
C MET A 138 3.27 1.31 -14.65
N VAL A 139 3.91 2.43 -14.35
CA VAL A 139 3.46 3.32 -13.27
C VAL A 139 2.08 3.87 -13.60
N GLU A 140 1.86 4.37 -14.82
CA GLU A 140 0.56 4.91 -15.23
C GLU A 140 -0.55 3.85 -15.24
N LYS A 141 -0.28 2.66 -15.79
CA LYS A 141 -1.26 1.56 -15.77
C LYS A 141 -1.59 1.12 -14.33
N ARG A 142 -0.58 1.06 -13.46
CA ARG A 142 -0.82 0.74 -12.05
C ARG A 142 -1.54 1.86 -11.30
N ARG A 143 -1.42 3.11 -11.73
CA ARG A 143 -2.19 4.23 -11.17
C ARG A 143 -3.69 3.96 -11.33
N GLN A 144 -4.12 3.59 -12.53
CA GLN A 144 -5.52 3.23 -12.79
C GLN A 144 -5.95 2.03 -11.95
N LEU A 145 -5.17 0.96 -11.92
CA LEU A 145 -5.43 -0.23 -11.09
C LEU A 145 -5.61 0.12 -9.61
N MET A 146 -4.75 0.98 -9.05
CA MET A 146 -4.82 1.36 -7.64
C MET A 146 -6.01 2.28 -7.34
N GLU A 147 -6.44 3.10 -8.30
CA GLU A 147 -7.65 3.92 -8.16
C GLU A 147 -8.91 3.04 -8.18
N GLU A 148 -8.98 2.07 -9.09
CA GLU A 148 -10.08 1.10 -9.16
C GLU A 148 -10.16 0.24 -7.90
N TRP A 149 -9.00 -0.21 -7.37
CA TRP A 149 -8.94 -0.92 -6.09
C TRP A 149 -9.46 -0.07 -4.93
N ALA A 150 -9.04 1.19 -4.85
CA ALA A 150 -9.52 2.10 -3.82
C ALA A 150 -11.03 2.31 -3.93
N THR A 151 -11.54 2.50 -5.13
CA THR A 151 -12.98 2.61 -5.40
C THR A 151 -13.73 1.36 -4.94
N TYR A 152 -13.22 0.17 -5.28
CA TYR A 152 -13.80 -1.09 -4.82
C TYR A 152 -13.85 -1.18 -3.30
N CYS A 153 -12.73 -0.92 -2.61
CA CYS A 153 -12.67 -0.97 -1.16
C CYS A 153 -13.64 0.01 -0.49
N LEU A 154 -13.77 1.22 -1.03
CA LEU A 154 -14.58 2.27 -0.43
C LEU A 154 -16.07 2.13 -0.76
N SER A 155 -16.44 1.55 -1.90
CA SER A 155 -17.85 1.32 -2.28
C SER A 155 -18.56 0.28 -1.42
N HIS A 156 -17.81 -0.56 -0.70
CA HIS A 156 -18.34 -1.60 0.18
C HIS A 156 -18.34 -1.19 1.66
N LEU A 157 -18.02 0.07 1.96
CA LEU A 157 -18.20 0.59 3.31
C LEU A 157 -19.70 0.81 3.57
N PRO A 158 -20.20 0.45 4.77
CA PRO A 158 -21.57 0.79 5.15
C PRO A 158 -21.75 2.30 5.10
N SER A 159 -22.88 2.74 4.56
CA SER A 159 -23.26 4.15 4.60
C SER A 159 -23.28 4.64 6.05
N ALA A 160 -22.61 5.75 6.34
CA ALA A 160 -22.55 6.36 7.66
C ALA A 160 -23.91 6.91 8.09
#